data_b5c7f09948a0cc7a5bc92e3d18faa4e9
#
_entry.id   b5c7f09948a0cc7a5bc92e3d18faa4e9
#
_cell.length_a   1.000
_cell.length_b   1.000
_cell.length_c   1.000
_cell.angle_alpha   90.00
_cell.angle_beta   90.00
_cell.angle_gamma   90.00
#
_symmetry.space_group_name_H-M   'P 1'
#
loop_
_entity.id
_entity.type
_entity.pdbx_description
1 polymer ?
#
loop_
_entity_poly.entity_id
_entity_poly.type
_entity_poly.pdbx_seq_one_letter_code
_entity_poly.pdbx_strand_id
1 'polypeptide(L)'
;MIKFGPKTQLTAIIDDWAHYYVKRTKQVLDGTWTQQATWDGMTEDHVIMAPFTNMPAELAEKAAKLAESIKKDTFHPFTGPITKKDGTVFLKDGEVAEDGVLAGMNFYVKGMDSELPK
;
A
#
# COMPACT_ATOMS: atom_id res chain seq x y z
N MET A 1 3.25 -12.72 -14.45
CA MET A 1 2.59 -13.82 -13.69
C MET A 1 1.30 -14.27 -14.35
N ILE A 2 0.42 -13.38 -14.82
CA ILE A 2 -0.90 -13.72 -15.40
C ILE A 2 -0.86 -14.76 -16.53
N LYS A 3 0.21 -14.77 -17.35
CA LYS A 3 0.39 -15.77 -18.42
C LYS A 3 0.47 -17.22 -17.93
N PHE A 4 0.80 -17.46 -16.65
CA PHE A 4 0.89 -18.80 -16.06
C PHE A 4 -0.42 -19.24 -15.40
N GLY A 5 -1.32 -18.29 -15.09
CA GLY A 5 -2.61 -18.57 -14.48
C GLY A 5 -3.66 -17.52 -14.92
N PRO A 6 -3.99 -17.47 -16.22
CA PRO A 6 -4.82 -16.37 -16.76
C PRO A 6 -6.25 -16.33 -16.20
N LYS A 7 -6.72 -17.44 -15.62
CA LYS A 7 -8.06 -17.54 -15.01
C LYS A 7 -8.05 -17.47 -13.48
N THR A 8 -6.89 -17.35 -12.85
CA THR A 8 -6.74 -17.41 -11.39
C THR A 8 -6.22 -16.12 -10.77
N GLN A 9 -5.50 -15.31 -11.55
CA GLN A 9 -4.99 -14.03 -11.07
C GLN A 9 -6.12 -13.00 -11.01
N LEU A 10 -6.38 -12.44 -9.84
CA LEU A 10 -7.42 -11.41 -9.63
C LEU A 10 -6.88 -10.01 -9.91
N THR A 11 -5.71 -9.71 -9.43
CA THR A 11 -4.96 -8.46 -9.63
C THR A 11 -3.49 -8.69 -9.25
N ALA A 12 -2.67 -7.65 -9.29
CA ALA A 12 -1.31 -7.66 -8.76
C ALA A 12 -0.94 -6.25 -8.28
N ILE A 13 -0.03 -6.18 -7.33
CA ILE A 13 0.67 -4.96 -6.96
C ILE A 13 1.90 -4.86 -7.86
N ILE A 14 2.14 -3.70 -8.43
CA ILE A 14 3.25 -3.42 -9.33
C ILE A 14 4.00 -2.21 -8.78
N ASP A 15 5.32 -2.36 -8.57
CA ASP A 15 6.19 -1.24 -8.24
C ASP A 15 6.66 -0.59 -9.55
N ASP A 16 6.24 0.65 -9.78
CA ASP A 16 6.66 1.45 -10.95
C ASP A 16 7.80 2.39 -10.58
N TRP A 17 9.01 1.93 -10.88
CA TRP A 17 10.24 2.68 -10.63
C TRP A 17 10.52 3.78 -11.66
N ALA A 18 9.76 3.86 -12.77
CA ALA A 18 10.05 4.80 -13.84
C ALA A 18 10.00 6.26 -13.35
N HIS A 19 8.94 6.64 -12.64
CA HIS A 19 8.79 7.98 -12.07
C HIS A 19 9.91 8.32 -11.09
N TYR A 20 10.29 7.38 -10.26
CA TYR A 20 11.38 7.56 -9.28
C TYR A 20 12.71 7.86 -9.98
N TYR A 21 13.11 7.03 -10.95
CA TYR A 21 14.36 7.22 -11.67
C TYR A 21 14.41 8.53 -12.46
N VAL A 22 13.33 8.87 -13.14
CA VAL A 22 13.22 10.15 -13.87
C VAL A 22 13.34 11.33 -12.91
N LYS A 23 12.61 11.32 -11.79
CA LYS A 23 12.65 12.35 -10.74
C LYS A 23 14.07 12.52 -10.19
N ARG A 24 14.75 11.43 -9.82
CA ARG A 24 16.10 11.46 -9.25
C ARG A 24 17.13 11.96 -10.25
N THR A 25 17.08 11.47 -11.50
CA THR A 25 17.97 11.92 -12.56
C THR A 25 17.80 13.44 -12.81
N LYS A 26 16.56 13.89 -12.87
CA LYS A 26 16.27 15.33 -13.04
C LYS A 26 16.82 16.16 -11.87
N GLN A 27 16.64 15.72 -10.63
CA GLN A 27 17.19 16.39 -9.46
C GLN A 27 18.72 16.54 -9.51
N VAL A 28 19.43 15.49 -10.00
CA VAL A 28 20.89 15.53 -10.18
C VAL A 28 21.26 16.55 -11.25
N LEU A 29 20.58 16.56 -12.39
CA LEU A 29 20.82 17.52 -13.48
C LEU A 29 20.56 18.97 -13.04
N ASP A 30 19.53 19.18 -12.25
CA ASP A 30 19.10 20.50 -11.76
C ASP A 30 19.93 20.95 -10.51
N GLY A 31 20.83 20.09 -9.98
CA GLY A 31 21.61 20.37 -8.78
C GLY A 31 20.78 20.41 -7.50
N THR A 32 19.57 19.85 -7.49
CA THR A 32 18.64 19.86 -6.34
C THR A 32 18.59 18.54 -5.59
N TRP A 33 19.36 17.53 -6.03
CA TRP A 33 19.38 16.23 -5.40
C TRP A 33 19.98 16.28 -4.00
N THR A 34 19.32 15.62 -3.05
CA THR A 34 19.82 15.41 -1.69
C THR A 34 19.65 13.93 -1.31
N GLN A 35 20.54 13.43 -0.45
CA GLN A 35 20.41 12.08 0.08
C GLN A 35 19.27 12.05 1.10
N GLN A 36 18.20 11.30 0.77
CA GLN A 36 17.05 11.10 1.66
C GLN A 36 16.39 9.75 1.39
N ALA A 37 15.81 9.15 2.42
CA ALA A 37 14.94 8.00 2.27
C ALA A 37 13.69 8.39 1.48
N THR A 38 13.15 7.43 0.73
CA THR A 38 11.89 7.58 -0.02
C THR A 38 10.87 6.60 0.54
N TRP A 39 9.67 7.09 0.79
CA TRP A 39 8.51 6.31 1.22
C TRP A 39 7.34 6.71 0.33
N ASP A 40 7.44 6.31 -0.93
CA ASP A 40 6.44 6.62 -1.95
C ASP A 40 5.45 5.45 -2.08
N GLY A 41 4.18 5.73 -2.32
CA GLY A 41 3.10 4.76 -2.42
C GLY A 41 2.26 4.90 -3.69
N MET A 42 0.95 4.67 -3.56
CA MET A 42 0.01 4.80 -4.66
C MET A 42 -0.24 6.26 -5.04
N THR A 43 -0.12 7.19 -4.12
CA THR A 43 -0.29 8.63 -4.34
C THR A 43 0.76 9.18 -5.32
N GLU A 44 1.98 8.68 -5.23
CA GLU A 44 3.10 9.07 -6.10
C GLU A 44 3.23 8.20 -7.35
N ASP A 45 2.26 7.32 -7.62
CA ASP A 45 2.31 6.32 -8.69
C ASP A 45 3.51 5.36 -8.62
N HIS A 46 4.14 5.22 -7.44
CA HIS A 46 5.22 4.27 -7.23
C HIS A 46 4.66 2.85 -7.08
N VAL A 47 3.51 2.72 -6.43
CA VAL A 47 2.73 1.48 -6.32
C VAL A 47 1.46 1.62 -7.12
N ILE A 48 1.24 0.73 -8.08
CA ILE A 48 0.05 0.69 -8.92
C ILE A 48 -0.63 -0.67 -8.86
N MET A 49 -1.95 -0.68 -9.05
CA MET A 49 -2.72 -1.91 -9.13
C MET A 49 -2.87 -2.35 -10.58
N ALA A 50 -2.56 -3.62 -10.87
CA ALA A 50 -2.92 -4.25 -12.13
C ALA A 50 -4.47 -4.30 -12.27
N PRO A 51 -4.99 -4.44 -13.51
CA PRO A 51 -6.44 -4.59 -13.70
C PRO A 51 -7.04 -5.68 -12.83
N PHE A 52 -8.24 -5.43 -12.29
CA PHE A 52 -9.01 -6.41 -11.56
C PHE A 52 -9.69 -7.36 -12.55
N THR A 53 -9.31 -8.64 -12.53
CA THR A 53 -9.74 -9.66 -13.48
C THR A 53 -10.25 -10.90 -12.76
N ASN A 54 -10.91 -11.80 -13.48
CA ASN A 54 -11.36 -13.11 -12.96
C ASN A 54 -12.24 -13.02 -11.68
N MET A 55 -13.01 -11.96 -11.56
CA MET A 55 -13.95 -11.73 -10.47
C MET A 55 -15.26 -11.14 -10.99
N PRO A 56 -16.38 -11.20 -10.23
CA PRO A 56 -17.61 -10.52 -10.61
C PRO A 56 -17.38 -9.01 -10.83
N ALA A 57 -18.06 -8.45 -11.84
CA ALA A 57 -17.88 -7.04 -12.22
C ALA A 57 -18.15 -6.08 -11.05
N GLU A 58 -19.16 -6.34 -10.24
CA GLU A 58 -19.47 -5.55 -9.04
C GLU A 58 -18.31 -5.52 -8.03
N LEU A 59 -17.64 -6.67 -7.85
CA LEU A 59 -16.48 -6.76 -6.95
C LEU A 59 -15.27 -6.04 -7.52
N ALA A 60 -15.03 -6.17 -8.83
CA ALA A 60 -13.96 -5.43 -9.52
C ALA A 60 -14.16 -3.90 -9.40
N GLU A 61 -15.41 -3.43 -9.54
CA GLU A 61 -15.73 -2.02 -9.39
C GLU A 61 -15.51 -1.53 -7.95
N LYS A 62 -15.93 -2.30 -6.94
CA LYS A 62 -15.68 -1.96 -5.53
C LYS A 62 -14.18 -1.91 -5.22
N ALA A 63 -13.41 -2.87 -5.70
CA ALA A 63 -11.95 -2.91 -5.53
C ALA A 63 -11.26 -1.70 -6.21
N ALA A 64 -11.69 -1.36 -7.44
CA ALA A 64 -11.16 -0.19 -8.15
C ALA A 64 -11.47 1.13 -7.42
N LYS A 65 -12.69 1.29 -6.89
CA LYS A 65 -13.06 2.48 -6.08
C LYS A 65 -12.22 2.58 -4.81
N LEU A 66 -11.95 1.45 -4.15
CA LEU A 66 -11.10 1.43 -2.95
C LEU A 66 -9.65 1.80 -3.31
N ALA A 67 -9.08 1.22 -4.37
CA ALA A 67 -7.75 1.57 -4.85
C ALA A 67 -7.64 3.06 -5.19
N GLU A 68 -8.65 3.61 -5.86
CA GLU A 68 -8.69 5.04 -6.17
C GLU A 68 -8.79 5.93 -4.93
N SER A 69 -9.51 5.50 -3.88
CA SER A 69 -9.59 6.26 -2.63
C SER A 69 -8.26 6.27 -1.87
N ILE A 70 -7.50 5.18 -1.91
CA ILE A 70 -6.13 5.12 -1.36
C ILE A 70 -5.21 6.04 -2.16
N LYS A 71 -5.26 5.97 -3.50
CA LYS A 71 -4.46 6.82 -4.38
C LYS A 71 -4.72 8.31 -4.17
N LYS A 72 -5.96 8.70 -3.88
CA LYS A 72 -6.35 10.10 -3.61
C LYS A 72 -6.15 10.54 -2.16
N ASP A 73 -5.58 9.68 -1.33
CA ASP A 73 -5.41 9.93 0.11
C ASP A 73 -6.73 10.28 0.84
N THR A 74 -7.86 9.75 0.32
CA THR A 74 -9.18 9.89 0.96
C THR A 74 -9.54 8.71 1.85
N PHE A 75 -8.75 7.64 1.79
CA PHE A 75 -8.84 6.46 2.64
C PHE A 75 -7.45 5.94 2.95
N HIS A 76 -7.14 5.82 4.23
CA HIS A 76 -5.89 5.21 4.69
C HIS A 76 -6.17 3.83 5.31
N PRO A 77 -5.52 2.72 4.85
CA PRO A 77 -5.82 1.36 5.32
C PRO A 77 -5.60 1.17 6.82
N PHE A 78 -4.66 1.92 7.42
CA PHE A 78 -4.41 1.92 8.86
C PHE A 78 -5.09 3.11 9.54
N THR A 79 -6.39 3.22 9.33
CA THR A 79 -7.26 4.13 10.10
C THR A 79 -8.00 3.34 11.17
N GLY A 80 -7.96 3.79 12.42
CA GLY A 80 -8.62 3.14 13.54
C GLY A 80 -10.15 3.14 13.49
N PRO A 81 -10.78 2.30 14.29
CA PRO A 81 -10.18 1.59 15.42
C PRO A 81 -9.46 0.30 15.01
N ILE A 82 -8.23 0.13 15.44
CA ILE A 82 -7.44 -1.10 15.21
C ILE A 82 -6.92 -1.62 16.54
N THR A 83 -7.11 -2.92 16.78
CA THR A 83 -6.66 -3.62 17.98
C THR A 83 -5.55 -4.61 17.61
N LYS A 84 -4.51 -4.71 18.41
CA LYS A 84 -3.47 -5.71 18.27
C LYS A 84 -3.99 -7.11 18.61
N LYS A 85 -3.25 -8.14 18.22
CA LYS A 85 -3.57 -9.54 18.52
C LYS A 85 -3.71 -9.80 20.02
N ASP A 86 -2.91 -9.15 20.86
CA ASP A 86 -2.93 -9.28 22.32
C ASP A 86 -4.11 -8.55 22.99
N GLY A 87 -4.97 -7.91 22.22
CA GLY A 87 -6.13 -7.17 22.70
C GLY A 87 -5.86 -5.70 23.05
N THR A 88 -4.62 -5.23 22.96
CA THR A 88 -4.32 -3.81 23.20
C THR A 88 -4.73 -2.94 22.01
N VAL A 89 -5.17 -1.72 22.27
CA VAL A 89 -5.54 -0.75 21.24
C VAL A 89 -4.26 -0.27 20.54
N PHE A 90 -4.24 -0.40 19.22
CA PHE A 90 -3.18 0.18 18.39
C PHE A 90 -3.57 1.58 17.91
N LEU A 91 -4.76 1.73 17.32
CA LEU A 91 -5.31 3.01 16.88
C LEU A 91 -6.73 3.16 17.43
N LYS A 92 -7.03 4.33 17.96
CA LYS A 92 -8.39 4.71 18.36
C LYS A 92 -9.22 5.06 17.12
N ASP A 93 -10.51 5.27 17.33
CA ASP A 93 -11.43 5.66 16.27
C ASP A 93 -10.96 6.95 15.59
N GLY A 94 -10.84 6.91 14.25
CA GLY A 94 -10.37 8.02 13.43
C GLY A 94 -8.87 8.32 13.47
N GLU A 95 -8.08 7.66 14.33
CA GLU A 95 -6.61 7.80 14.29
C GLU A 95 -6.03 7.12 13.05
N VAL A 96 -5.08 7.77 12.39
CA VAL A 96 -4.31 7.23 11.26
C VAL A 96 -2.89 6.93 11.72
N ALA A 97 -2.36 5.77 11.35
CA ALA A 97 -0.98 5.42 11.67
C ALA A 97 0.00 6.25 10.83
N GLU A 98 1.01 6.80 11.48
CA GLU A 98 2.11 7.48 10.81
C GLU A 98 3.06 6.46 10.14
N ASP A 99 3.71 6.84 9.04
CA ASP A 99 4.63 6.00 8.27
C ASP A 99 5.77 5.44 9.12
N GLY A 100 6.32 6.23 10.04
CA GLY A 100 7.37 5.79 10.95
C GLY A 100 6.92 4.65 11.89
N VAL A 101 5.66 4.66 12.29
CA VAL A 101 5.04 3.60 13.10
C VAL A 101 4.84 2.35 12.25
N LEU A 102 4.36 2.50 11.01
CA LEU A 102 4.16 1.40 10.08
C LEU A 102 5.49 0.74 9.68
N ALA A 103 6.53 1.53 9.42
CA ALA A 103 7.87 1.02 9.10
C ALA A 103 8.49 0.20 10.25
N GLY A 104 8.15 0.52 11.50
CA GLY A 104 8.62 -0.18 12.70
C GLY A 104 7.65 -1.24 13.25
N MET A 105 6.55 -1.54 12.55
CA MET A 105 5.50 -2.42 13.06
C MET A 105 6.01 -3.86 13.24
N ASN A 106 6.01 -4.34 14.48
CA ASN A 106 6.50 -5.67 14.88
C ASN A 106 5.43 -6.48 15.65
N PHE A 107 4.17 -6.29 15.36
CA PHE A 107 3.04 -6.97 15.98
C PHE A 107 1.97 -7.30 14.92
N TYR A 108 1.13 -8.28 15.21
CA TYR A 108 -0.06 -8.58 14.42
C TYR A 108 -1.29 -7.87 14.96
N VAL A 109 -2.19 -7.52 14.06
CA VAL A 109 -3.52 -7.02 14.42
C VAL A 109 -4.47 -8.18 14.70
N LYS A 110 -5.57 -7.89 15.40
CA LYS A 110 -6.63 -8.85 15.69
C LYS A 110 -7.17 -9.46 14.39
N GLY A 111 -7.35 -10.78 14.39
CA GLY A 111 -7.78 -11.56 13.22
C GLY A 111 -6.63 -12.34 12.54
N MET A 112 -5.39 -12.11 12.96
CA MET A 112 -4.25 -12.93 12.54
C MET A 112 -4.06 -14.10 13.51
N ASP A 113 -4.08 -15.33 12.99
CA ASP A 113 -3.93 -16.55 13.81
C ASP A 113 -2.47 -16.91 14.10
N SER A 114 -1.55 -16.51 13.22
CA SER A 114 -0.12 -16.81 13.33
C SER A 114 0.58 -16.01 14.42
N GLU A 115 1.71 -16.53 14.92
CA GLU A 115 2.67 -15.78 15.73
C GLU A 115 3.75 -15.16 14.85
N LEU A 116 4.39 -14.07 15.34
CA LEU A 116 5.53 -13.49 14.66
C LEU A 116 6.67 -14.54 14.55
N PRO A 117 7.37 -14.59 13.42
CA PRO A 117 8.58 -15.41 13.31
C PRO A 117 9.60 -15.01 14.38
N LYS A 118 10.27 -16.01 14.98
CA LYS A 118 11.37 -15.80 15.95
C LYS A 118 12.68 -15.63 15.23
#